data_f77a4fe402637a82cfd17a7e9496f032
#
_entry.id   f77a4fe402637a82cfd17a7e9496f032
#
_cell.length_a   1.000
_cell.length_b   1.000
_cell.length_c   1.000
_cell.angle_alpha   90.00
_cell.angle_beta   90.00
_cell.angle_gamma   90.00
#
_symmetry.space_group_name_H-M   'P 1'
#
loop_
_entity.id
_entity.type
_entity.pdbx_description
1 polymer ?
#
loop_
_entity_poly.entity_id
_entity_poly.type
_entity_poly.pdbx_seq_one_letter_code
_entity_poly.pdbx_strand_id
1 'polypeptide(L)'
;LAFMENNRGNIAVIVAGYPIEMENFLSSNPGLRSRFDMTLHFPDYSDNELFEILFNLFADNSYGMSPEVIEALQDVVTRLPRGGAFGNARDVRKLFTAILFEHAARVSRFGRPTREQLVQIHVRDIERALPQPKLVSASQNENLSTGYL
;
A
#
# COMPACT_ATOMS: atom_id res chain seq x y z
N LEU A 1 -22.97 -20.59 -15.90
CA LEU A 1 -23.87 -19.98 -16.87
C LEU A 1 -25.30 -20.44 -16.66
N ALA A 2 -25.59 -21.77 -16.62
CA ALA A 2 -26.95 -22.30 -16.41
C ALA A 2 -27.62 -21.80 -15.14
N PHE A 3 -26.88 -21.69 -14.02
CA PHE A 3 -27.40 -21.17 -12.76
C PHE A 3 -27.85 -19.69 -12.88
N MET A 4 -27.09 -18.86 -13.59
CA MET A 4 -27.45 -17.45 -13.83
C MET A 4 -28.72 -17.34 -14.67
N GLU A 5 -28.86 -18.20 -15.69
CA GLU A 5 -30.04 -18.22 -16.55
C GLU A 5 -31.29 -18.65 -15.78
N ASN A 6 -31.20 -19.74 -15.03
CA ASN A 6 -32.32 -20.29 -14.26
C ASN A 6 -32.80 -19.39 -13.12
N ASN A 7 -31.97 -18.45 -12.68
CA ASN A 7 -32.26 -17.52 -11.58
C ASN A 7 -32.32 -16.06 -12.04
N ARG A 8 -32.50 -15.81 -13.32
CA ARG A 8 -32.54 -14.48 -13.90
C ARG A 8 -33.62 -13.62 -13.21
N GLY A 9 -33.22 -12.44 -12.75
CA GLY A 9 -34.08 -11.51 -12.01
C GLY A 9 -34.15 -11.76 -10.49
N ASN A 10 -33.66 -12.91 -10.00
CA ASN A 10 -33.66 -13.29 -8.59
C ASN A 10 -32.31 -13.18 -7.91
N ILE A 11 -31.23 -13.02 -8.69
CA ILE A 11 -29.86 -12.95 -8.19
C ILE A 11 -29.12 -11.81 -8.88
N ALA A 12 -28.15 -11.23 -8.17
CA ALA A 12 -27.10 -10.40 -8.73
C ALA A 12 -25.77 -11.18 -8.67
N VAL A 13 -25.02 -11.18 -9.77
CA VAL A 13 -23.70 -11.79 -9.83
C VAL A 13 -22.67 -10.71 -10.07
N ILE A 14 -21.73 -10.61 -9.16
CA ILE A 14 -20.61 -9.65 -9.23
C ILE A 14 -19.33 -10.46 -9.33
N VAL A 15 -18.52 -10.15 -10.34
CA VAL A 15 -17.17 -10.69 -10.51
C VAL A 15 -16.18 -9.55 -10.42
N ALA A 16 -15.03 -9.79 -9.80
CA ALA A 16 -13.98 -8.80 -9.66
C ALA A 16 -12.61 -9.44 -9.91
N GLY A 17 -11.74 -8.73 -10.56
CA GLY A 17 -10.39 -9.18 -10.89
C GLY A 17 -9.60 -8.06 -11.57
N TYR A 18 -8.34 -8.32 -11.90
CA TYR A 18 -7.54 -7.37 -12.66
C TYR A 18 -8.03 -7.30 -14.12
N PRO A 19 -7.84 -6.16 -14.79
CA PRO A 19 -8.41 -5.93 -16.13
C PRO A 19 -8.06 -7.02 -17.15
N ILE A 20 -6.81 -7.46 -17.20
CA ILE A 20 -6.35 -8.48 -18.17
C ILE A 20 -6.98 -9.83 -17.88
N GLU A 21 -7.00 -10.26 -16.63
CA GLU A 21 -7.60 -11.53 -16.19
C GLU A 21 -9.12 -11.53 -16.41
N MET A 22 -9.78 -10.39 -16.16
CA MET A 22 -11.21 -10.24 -16.41
C MET A 22 -11.54 -10.31 -17.90
N GLU A 23 -10.73 -9.69 -18.75
CA GLU A 23 -10.91 -9.78 -20.22
C GLU A 23 -10.73 -11.25 -20.69
N ASN A 24 -9.71 -11.95 -20.20
CA ASN A 24 -9.51 -13.37 -20.48
C ASN A 24 -10.68 -14.24 -20.00
N PHE A 25 -11.17 -13.96 -18.79
CA PHE A 25 -12.34 -14.67 -18.24
C PHE A 25 -13.59 -14.45 -19.10
N LEU A 26 -13.92 -13.22 -19.48
CA LEU A 26 -15.09 -12.90 -20.29
C LEU A 26 -14.96 -13.45 -21.71
N SER A 27 -13.75 -13.56 -22.25
CA SER A 27 -13.47 -14.09 -23.58
C SER A 27 -13.44 -15.61 -23.61
N SER A 28 -13.28 -16.28 -22.47
CA SER A 28 -13.23 -17.75 -22.39
C SER A 28 -14.54 -18.41 -22.79
N ASN A 29 -15.66 -17.68 -22.72
CA ASN A 29 -16.96 -18.19 -23.12
C ASN A 29 -17.84 -17.03 -23.65
N PRO A 30 -18.32 -17.12 -24.91
CA PRO A 30 -19.18 -16.07 -25.51
C PRO A 30 -20.43 -15.73 -24.69
N GLY A 31 -20.98 -16.72 -23.96
CA GLY A 31 -22.15 -16.52 -23.10
C GLY A 31 -21.87 -15.73 -21.81
N LEU A 32 -20.59 -15.56 -21.39
CA LEU A 32 -20.25 -14.72 -20.24
C LEU A 32 -20.40 -13.24 -20.58
N ARG A 33 -19.82 -12.82 -21.69
CA ARG A 33 -19.84 -11.41 -22.12
C ARG A 33 -21.26 -10.87 -22.29
N SER A 34 -22.21 -11.71 -22.75
CA SER A 34 -23.62 -11.31 -22.92
C SER A 34 -24.41 -11.24 -21.61
N ARG A 35 -23.87 -11.73 -20.51
CA ARG A 35 -24.53 -11.75 -19.17
C ARG A 35 -23.94 -10.75 -18.18
N PHE A 36 -22.75 -10.24 -18.46
CA PHE A 36 -22.13 -9.16 -17.70
C PHE A 36 -22.23 -7.85 -18.53
N ASP A 37 -23.34 -7.15 -18.34
CA ASP A 37 -23.73 -5.96 -19.09
C ASP A 37 -23.16 -4.66 -18.50
N MET A 38 -22.66 -4.74 -17.27
CA MET A 38 -22.08 -3.60 -16.57
C MET A 38 -20.64 -3.89 -16.17
N THR A 39 -19.74 -3.00 -16.53
CA THR A 39 -18.34 -3.02 -16.09
C THR A 39 -18.02 -1.75 -15.31
N LEU A 40 -17.54 -1.91 -14.09
CA LEU A 40 -17.03 -0.81 -13.26
C LEU A 40 -15.51 -0.90 -13.22
N HIS A 41 -14.86 0.16 -13.65
CA HIS A 41 -13.41 0.27 -13.58
C HIS A 41 -13.00 1.08 -12.36
N PHE A 42 -12.08 0.54 -11.57
CA PHE A 42 -11.47 1.19 -10.40
C PHE A 42 -10.03 1.53 -10.76
N PRO A 43 -9.75 2.78 -11.14
CA PRO A 43 -8.37 3.20 -11.40
C PRO A 43 -7.55 3.23 -10.11
N ASP A 44 -6.23 3.27 -10.24
CA ASP A 44 -5.36 3.53 -9.10
C ASP A 44 -5.66 4.91 -8.50
N TYR A 45 -5.53 5.01 -7.20
CA TYR A 45 -5.64 6.29 -6.49
C TYR A 45 -4.51 7.23 -6.90
N SER A 46 -4.83 8.52 -7.04
CA SER A 46 -3.87 9.60 -7.14
C SER A 46 -3.07 9.78 -5.84
N ASP A 47 -1.95 10.52 -5.91
CA ASP A 47 -1.15 10.82 -4.72
C ASP A 47 -1.96 11.57 -3.65
N ASN A 48 -2.83 12.49 -4.07
CA ASN A 48 -3.71 13.23 -3.14
C ASN A 48 -4.69 12.30 -2.43
N GLU A 49 -5.35 11.39 -3.17
CA GLU A 49 -6.29 10.43 -2.57
C GLU A 49 -5.59 9.46 -1.61
N LEU A 50 -4.39 9.00 -1.97
CA LEU A 50 -3.60 8.15 -1.07
C LEU A 50 -3.12 8.90 0.17
N PHE A 51 -2.76 10.18 0.02
CA PHE A 51 -2.45 11.04 1.15
C PHE A 51 -3.66 11.23 2.06
N GLU A 52 -4.84 11.50 1.51
CA GLU A 52 -6.08 11.61 2.29
C GLU A 52 -6.38 10.31 3.07
N ILE A 53 -6.20 9.15 2.44
CA ILE A 53 -6.35 7.86 3.11
C ILE A 53 -5.36 7.74 4.28
N LEU A 54 -4.10 8.09 4.07
CA LEU A 54 -3.08 8.03 5.12
C LEU A 54 -3.36 9.02 6.25
N PHE A 55 -3.70 10.25 5.91
CA PHE A 55 -4.05 11.29 6.86
C PHE A 55 -5.24 10.88 7.74
N ASN A 56 -6.31 10.37 7.13
CA ASN A 56 -7.49 9.91 7.84
C ASN A 56 -7.19 8.72 8.76
N LEU A 57 -6.29 7.81 8.37
CA LEU A 57 -5.86 6.72 9.24
C LEU A 57 -5.22 7.24 10.54
N PHE A 58 -4.42 8.30 10.49
CA PHE A 58 -3.87 8.92 11.69
C PHE A 58 -4.93 9.68 12.49
N ALA A 59 -5.76 10.48 11.82
CA ALA A 59 -6.80 11.29 12.46
C ALA A 59 -7.84 10.42 13.18
N ASP A 60 -8.35 9.37 12.53
CA ASP A 60 -9.34 8.44 13.10
C ASP A 60 -8.80 7.69 14.31
N ASN A 61 -7.49 7.48 14.38
CA ASN A 61 -6.82 6.87 15.52
C ASN A 61 -6.29 7.91 16.53
N SER A 62 -6.72 9.17 16.41
CA SER A 62 -6.38 10.27 17.35
C SER A 62 -4.89 10.58 17.48
N TYR A 63 -4.10 10.34 16.43
CA TYR A 63 -2.70 10.76 16.38
C TYR A 63 -2.59 12.23 16.00
N GLY A 64 -1.75 12.97 16.74
CA GLY A 64 -1.41 14.35 16.44
C GLY A 64 -0.34 14.45 15.34
N MET A 65 -0.55 15.38 14.42
CA MET A 65 0.37 15.64 13.30
C MET A 65 0.64 17.13 13.23
N SER A 66 1.92 17.53 13.34
CA SER A 66 2.33 18.91 13.09
C SER A 66 2.35 19.20 11.58
N PRO A 67 2.40 20.49 11.16
CA PRO A 67 2.51 20.84 9.74
C PRO A 67 3.68 20.13 9.03
N GLU A 68 4.83 20.01 9.69
CA GLU A 68 6.02 19.35 9.15
C GLU A 68 5.79 17.83 8.96
N VAL A 69 5.03 17.21 9.86
CA VAL A 69 4.63 15.79 9.74
C VAL A 69 3.69 15.62 8.55
N ILE A 70 2.73 16.52 8.38
CA ILE A 70 1.78 16.49 7.25
C ILE A 70 2.54 16.60 5.92
N GLU A 71 3.49 17.52 5.81
CA GLU A 71 4.35 17.70 4.63
C GLU A 71 5.18 16.43 4.36
N ALA A 72 5.77 15.84 5.39
CA ALA A 72 6.53 14.59 5.26
C ALA A 72 5.64 13.42 4.83
N LEU A 73 4.39 13.34 5.28
CA LEU A 73 3.44 12.32 4.83
C LEU A 73 3.05 12.50 3.36
N GLN A 74 2.87 13.74 2.90
CA GLN A 74 2.64 14.03 1.48
C GLN A 74 3.82 13.58 0.62
N ASP A 75 5.03 13.96 0.99
CA ASP A 75 6.25 13.61 0.27
C ASP A 75 6.46 12.09 0.20
N VAL A 76 6.25 11.36 1.28
CA VAL A 76 6.44 9.90 1.29
C VAL A 76 5.43 9.18 0.40
N VAL A 77 4.20 9.67 0.30
CA VAL A 77 3.18 9.09 -0.58
C VAL A 77 3.56 9.22 -2.05
N THR A 78 4.13 10.35 -2.47
CA THR A 78 4.59 10.55 -3.86
C THR A 78 5.74 9.60 -4.25
N ARG A 79 6.49 9.10 -3.27
CA ARG A 79 7.62 8.17 -3.46
C ARG A 79 7.21 6.69 -3.41
N LEU A 80 5.95 6.38 -3.16
CA LEU A 80 5.50 5.00 -3.17
C LEU A 80 5.70 4.38 -4.56
N PRO A 81 6.30 3.17 -4.66
CA PRO A 81 6.51 2.51 -5.94
C PRO A 81 5.18 2.26 -6.66
N ARG A 82 5.04 2.79 -7.87
CA ARG A 82 3.89 2.57 -8.75
C ARG A 82 4.24 1.51 -9.78
N GLY A 83 3.51 0.40 -9.79
CA GLY A 83 3.76 -0.69 -10.74
C GLY A 83 2.73 -1.79 -10.60
N GLY A 84 2.85 -2.86 -11.38
CA GLY A 84 1.86 -3.94 -11.43
C GLY A 84 1.57 -4.65 -10.10
N ALA A 85 2.45 -4.50 -9.11
CA ALA A 85 2.26 -5.02 -7.75
C ALA A 85 1.77 -3.95 -6.75
N PHE A 86 1.50 -2.72 -7.21
CA PHE A 86 1.05 -1.64 -6.33
C PHE A 86 -0.32 -1.94 -5.73
N GLY A 87 -0.38 -1.94 -4.42
CA GLY A 87 -1.58 -2.31 -3.66
C GLY A 87 -2.49 -1.14 -3.30
N ASN A 88 -2.26 0.07 -3.83
CA ASN A 88 -3.07 1.26 -3.54
C ASN A 88 -3.23 1.50 -2.03
N ALA A 89 -4.43 1.62 -1.53
CA ALA A 89 -4.75 1.78 -0.11
C ALA A 89 -4.15 0.68 0.79
N ARG A 90 -3.87 -0.51 0.25
CA ARG A 90 -3.20 -1.58 1.01
C ARG A 90 -1.76 -1.18 1.36
N ASP A 91 -1.03 -0.58 0.42
CA ASP A 91 0.35 -0.16 0.66
C ASP A 91 0.40 1.08 1.57
N VAL A 92 -0.56 1.98 1.45
CA VAL A 92 -0.75 3.08 2.42
C VAL A 92 -1.00 2.55 3.83
N ARG A 93 -1.81 1.50 4.01
CA ARG A 93 -2.02 0.86 5.33
C ARG A 93 -0.77 0.20 5.87
N LYS A 94 0.06 -0.41 5.02
CA LYS A 94 1.37 -0.93 5.43
C LYS A 94 2.29 0.19 5.91
N LEU A 95 2.33 1.30 5.17
CA LEU A 95 3.10 2.49 5.55
C LEU A 95 2.63 3.04 6.89
N PHE A 96 1.32 3.22 7.09
CA PHE A 96 0.74 3.62 8.36
C PHE A 96 1.21 2.71 9.51
N THR A 97 1.11 1.39 9.34
CA THR A 97 1.54 0.42 10.35
C THR A 97 3.04 0.53 10.64
N ALA A 98 3.87 0.73 9.61
CA ALA A 98 5.31 0.88 9.77
C ALA A 98 5.66 2.17 10.55
N ILE A 99 4.98 3.29 10.26
CA ILE A 99 5.16 4.54 11.01
C ILE A 99 4.75 4.37 12.47
N LEU A 100 3.64 3.69 12.74
CA LEU A 100 3.20 3.42 14.12
C LEU A 100 4.18 2.52 14.87
N PHE A 101 4.82 1.58 14.19
CA PHE A 101 5.87 0.76 14.79
C PHE A 101 7.07 1.60 15.24
N GLU A 102 7.55 2.51 14.39
CA GLU A 102 8.66 3.42 14.73
C GLU A 102 8.29 4.43 15.82
N HIS A 103 7.05 4.96 15.77
CA HIS A 103 6.49 5.77 16.84
C HIS A 103 6.50 5.02 18.17
N ALA A 104 5.96 3.80 18.21
CA ALA A 104 5.94 2.97 19.42
C ALA A 104 7.36 2.68 19.93
N ALA A 105 8.30 2.35 19.02
CA ALA A 105 9.71 2.13 19.36
C ALA A 105 10.37 3.38 19.94
N ARG A 106 10.00 4.59 19.49
CA ARG A 106 10.46 5.86 20.06
C ARG A 106 9.88 6.09 21.44
N VAL A 107 8.57 5.94 21.57
CA VAL A 107 7.83 6.20 22.82
C VAL A 107 8.23 5.23 23.93
N SER A 108 8.50 3.96 23.60
CA SER A 108 8.92 2.94 24.57
C SER A 108 10.23 3.28 25.32
N ARG A 109 11.03 4.22 24.79
CA ARG A 109 12.26 4.69 25.45
C ARG A 109 11.98 5.65 26.62
N PHE A 110 10.77 6.19 26.70
CA PHE A 110 10.35 7.00 27.83
C PHE A 110 9.85 6.08 28.94
N GLY A 111 10.42 6.15 30.12
CA GLY A 111 9.99 5.31 31.25
C GLY A 111 8.54 5.57 31.66
N ARG A 112 8.07 6.80 31.52
CA ARG A 112 6.68 7.25 31.74
C ARG A 112 6.31 8.31 30.69
N PRO A 113 5.82 7.91 29.52
CA PRO A 113 5.45 8.87 28.49
C PRO A 113 4.24 9.70 28.89
N THR A 114 4.23 10.97 28.52
CA THR A 114 3.05 11.83 28.64
C THR A 114 1.99 11.47 27.60
N ARG A 115 0.73 11.90 27.81
CA ARG A 115 -0.34 11.70 26.83
C ARG A 115 0.02 12.26 25.46
N GLU A 116 0.64 13.43 25.42
CA GLU A 116 1.09 14.07 24.18
C GLU A 116 2.15 13.22 23.47
N GLN A 117 3.14 12.70 24.20
CA GLN A 117 4.15 11.81 23.62
C GLN A 117 3.57 10.51 23.07
N LEU A 118 2.46 10.03 23.65
CA LEU A 118 1.77 8.81 23.19
C LEU A 118 1.02 9.00 21.87
N VAL A 119 0.58 10.22 21.54
CA VAL A 119 -0.24 10.47 20.36
C VAL A 119 0.47 11.27 19.28
N GLN A 120 1.57 11.95 19.57
CA GLN A 120 2.24 12.83 18.63
C GLN A 120 3.20 12.06 17.71
N ILE A 121 2.90 12.03 16.41
CA ILE A 121 3.80 11.54 15.37
C ILE A 121 4.90 12.56 15.11
N HIS A 122 6.11 12.08 14.83
CA HIS A 122 7.26 12.89 14.48
C HIS A 122 7.75 12.54 13.06
N VAL A 123 8.37 13.50 12.36
CA VAL A 123 8.97 13.30 11.04
C VAL A 123 9.95 12.10 11.05
N ARG A 124 10.70 11.94 12.13
CA ARG A 124 11.65 10.84 12.31
C ARG A 124 10.99 9.45 12.32
N ASP A 125 9.73 9.33 12.76
CA ASP A 125 9.00 8.08 12.73
C ASP A 125 8.70 7.69 11.28
N ILE A 126 8.39 8.69 10.42
CA ILE A 126 8.16 8.51 8.98
C ILE A 126 9.44 8.11 8.26
N GLU A 127 10.54 8.84 8.49
CA GLU A 127 11.84 8.58 7.87
C GLU A 127 12.35 7.16 8.13
N ARG A 128 12.15 6.66 9.35
CA ARG A 128 12.56 5.31 9.75
C ARG A 128 11.66 4.20 9.21
N ALA A 129 10.39 4.51 9.01
CA ALA A 129 9.43 3.58 8.45
C ALA A 129 9.68 3.29 6.95
N LEU A 130 10.41 4.17 6.26
CA LEU A 130 10.77 3.95 4.87
C LEU A 130 11.84 2.85 4.76
N PRO A 131 11.74 1.98 3.73
CA PRO A 131 12.80 1.02 3.45
C PRO A 131 14.12 1.75 3.24
N GLN A 132 15.08 1.52 4.12
CA GLN A 132 16.43 2.03 3.91
C GLN A 132 16.97 1.43 2.61
N PRO A 133 17.61 2.23 1.72
CA PRO A 133 18.30 1.67 0.57
C PRO A 133 19.29 0.62 1.11
N LYS A 134 19.13 -0.63 0.68
CA LYS A 134 20.12 -1.66 1.00
C LYS A 134 21.47 -1.15 0.49
N LEU A 135 22.35 -0.79 1.40
CA LEU A 135 23.76 -0.64 1.07
C LEU A 135 24.21 -2.01 0.57
N VAL A 136 24.29 -2.16 -0.74
CA VAL A 136 24.95 -3.31 -1.34
C VAL A 136 26.41 -3.16 -0.88
N SER A 137 26.80 -3.95 0.12
CA SER A 137 28.19 -4.05 0.54
C SER A 137 28.98 -4.55 -0.67
N ALA A 138 29.73 -3.63 -1.27
CA ALA A 138 30.75 -3.93 -2.27
C ALA A 138 31.92 -4.61 -1.55
N SER A 139 31.75 -5.89 -1.23
CA SER A 139 32.81 -6.73 -0.69
C SER A 139 32.57 -8.18 -1.09
N GLN A 140 32.85 -8.49 -2.35
CA GLN A 140 33.24 -9.82 -2.83
C GLN A 140 33.69 -9.71 -4.31
N ASN A 141 34.80 -9.04 -4.55
CA ASN A 141 35.58 -9.23 -5.77
C ASN A 141 37.06 -8.95 -5.50
N GLU A 142 37.64 -9.69 -4.55
CA GLU A 142 39.08 -9.90 -4.49
C GLU A 142 39.28 -11.33 -4.02
N ASN A 143 39.41 -12.24 -4.97
CA ASN A 143 40.26 -13.43 -4.90
C ASN A 143 39.88 -14.41 -6.02
N LEU A 144 40.48 -14.22 -7.17
CA LEU A 144 40.80 -15.29 -8.13
C LEU A 144 41.87 -14.77 -9.10
N SER A 145 43.06 -14.58 -8.55
CA SER A 145 44.28 -14.50 -9.38
C SER A 145 45.39 -15.11 -8.56
N THR A 146 45.59 -16.40 -8.72
CA THR A 146 46.87 -17.14 -8.54
C THR A 146 46.64 -18.55 -9.10
N GLY A 147 47.03 -18.85 -10.25
CA GLY A 147 48.32 -19.42 -10.56
C GLY A 147 48.19 -20.92 -10.75
N TYR A 148 48.31 -21.39 -11.98
CA TYR A 148 49.00 -22.66 -12.25
C TYR A 148 49.86 -22.51 -13.50
N LEU A 149 51.12 -22.76 -13.28
CA LEU A 149 52.17 -23.14 -14.25
C LEU A 149 51.73 -24.39 -15.03
#